data_e8c25b5affd2301e1badb37c41443c5c
#
_entry.id   e8c25b5affd2301e1badb37c41443c5c
#
_cell.length_a   1.000
_cell.length_b   1.000
_cell.length_c   1.000
_cell.angle_alpha   90.00
_cell.angle_beta   90.00
_cell.angle_gamma   90.00
#
_symmetry.space_group_name_H-M   'P 1'
#
loop_
_entity.id
_entity.type
_entity.pdbx_description
1 polymer ?
#
loop_
_entity_poly.entity_id
_entity_poly.type
_entity_poly.pdbx_seq_one_letter_code
_entity_poly.pdbx_strand_id
1 'polypeptide(L)'
;MKQIAQMCIDLRLPAYGNAYDGFLMHYGEQRVKLARMAAAYVDRILKGARPAELPVEQLSTFELVINMKTVRGLGVSVPRAVLLREDEVIE
;
A
#
# COMPACT_ATOMS: atom_id res chain seq x y z
N MET A 1 -9.30 6.36 -7.53
CA MET A 1 -9.22 6.78 -6.10
C MET A 1 -8.49 8.11 -5.87
N LYS A 2 -7.70 8.58 -6.83
CA LYS A 2 -7.00 9.88 -6.69
C LYS A 2 -7.95 11.06 -6.49
N GLN A 3 -9.11 11.05 -7.13
CA GLN A 3 -10.11 12.10 -6.97
C GLN A 3 -10.66 12.15 -5.55
N ILE A 4 -10.92 10.99 -4.96
CA ILE A 4 -11.40 10.91 -3.57
C ILE A 4 -10.30 11.38 -2.62
N ALA A 5 -9.05 10.98 -2.85
CA ALA A 5 -7.93 11.43 -2.05
C ALA A 5 -7.78 12.96 -2.10
N GLN A 6 -7.91 13.56 -3.28
CA GLN A 6 -7.83 15.01 -3.43
C GLN A 6 -8.97 15.72 -2.70
N MET A 7 -10.19 15.17 -2.76
CA MET A 7 -11.32 15.71 -2.00
C MET A 7 -11.07 15.68 -0.49
N CYS A 8 -10.46 14.61 0.01
CA CYS A 8 -10.10 14.51 1.42
C CYS A 8 -9.07 15.58 1.81
N ILE A 9 -8.07 15.85 0.96
CA ILE A 9 -7.10 16.89 1.20
C ILE A 9 -7.76 18.27 1.22
N ASP A 10 -8.64 18.55 0.25
CA ASP A 10 -9.33 19.83 0.13
C ASP A 10 -10.22 20.11 1.34
N LEU A 11 -10.83 19.07 1.91
CA LEU A 11 -11.67 19.16 3.09
C LEU A 11 -10.87 19.00 4.39
N ARG A 12 -9.54 18.84 4.30
CA ARG A 12 -8.64 18.62 5.44
C ARG A 12 -9.04 17.41 6.30
N LEU A 13 -9.42 16.32 5.62
CA LEU A 13 -9.78 15.06 6.25
C LEU A 13 -8.63 14.06 6.12
N PRO A 14 -7.96 13.68 7.22
CA PRO A 14 -7.00 12.59 7.19
C PRO A 14 -7.71 11.30 6.77
N ALA A 15 -7.22 10.65 5.72
CA ALA A 15 -7.85 9.45 5.22
C ALA A 15 -6.84 8.33 5.01
N TYR A 16 -7.21 7.13 5.39
CA TYR A 16 -6.45 5.92 5.16
C TYR A 16 -6.84 5.32 3.83
N GLY A 17 -5.86 4.99 3.05
CA GLY A 17 -6.05 4.36 1.74
C GLY A 17 -4.73 4.23 1.04
N ASN A 18 -4.74 3.97 -0.27
CA ASN A 18 -3.51 3.84 -1.03
C ASN A 18 -2.75 5.17 -1.04
N ALA A 19 -1.60 5.21 -0.34
CA ALA A 19 -0.79 6.42 -0.23
C ALA A 19 -0.27 6.91 -1.58
N TYR A 20 -0.08 6.03 -2.55
CA TYR A 20 0.34 6.41 -3.90
C TYR A 20 -0.74 7.16 -4.67
N ASP A 21 -2.01 7.01 -4.27
CA ASP A 21 -3.13 7.76 -4.85
C ASP A 21 -3.35 9.10 -4.15
N GLY A 22 -2.61 9.40 -3.10
CA GLY A 22 -2.70 10.66 -2.36
C GLY A 22 -3.35 10.56 -0.99
N PHE A 23 -3.76 9.37 -0.54
CA PHE A 23 -4.20 9.18 0.83
C PHE A 23 -3.03 9.35 1.80
N LEU A 24 -3.33 9.65 3.06
CA LEU A 24 -2.33 9.98 4.07
C LEU A 24 -1.31 8.86 4.28
N MET A 25 -1.79 7.67 4.47
CA MET A 25 -0.94 6.51 4.74
C MET A 25 -1.67 5.21 4.44
N HIS A 26 -0.89 4.14 4.28
CA HIS A 26 -1.45 2.79 4.33
C HIS A 26 -0.47 1.85 5.04
N TYR A 27 -1.03 0.82 5.64
CA TYR A 27 -0.28 -0.28 6.22
C TYR A 27 -0.87 -1.58 5.70
N GLY A 28 -0.08 -2.36 5.02
CA GLY A 28 -0.56 -3.58 4.40
C GLY A 28 0.51 -4.35 3.68
N GLU A 29 0.11 -5.30 2.89
CA GLU A 29 1.00 -6.19 2.16
C GLU A 29 1.81 -5.43 1.12
N GLN A 30 3.05 -5.85 0.91
CA GLN A 30 3.90 -5.29 -0.13
C GLN A 30 3.33 -5.63 -1.51
N ARG A 31 2.88 -4.61 -2.23
CA ARG A 31 2.20 -4.78 -3.52
C ARG A 31 3.07 -5.45 -4.56
N VAL A 32 4.35 -5.08 -4.63
CA VAL A 32 5.29 -5.66 -5.60
C VAL A 32 5.49 -7.15 -5.33
N LYS A 33 5.63 -7.53 -4.06
CA LYS A 33 5.78 -8.92 -3.66
C LYS A 33 4.52 -9.73 -3.97
N LEU A 34 3.36 -9.16 -3.70
CA LEU A 34 2.07 -9.78 -4.02
C LEU A 34 1.93 -10.01 -5.52
N ALA A 35 2.30 -9.02 -6.34
CA ALA A 35 2.27 -9.13 -7.79
C ALA A 35 3.21 -10.22 -8.30
N ARG A 36 4.40 -10.35 -7.72
CA ARG A 36 5.35 -11.42 -8.07
C ARG A 36 4.81 -12.80 -7.72
N MET A 37 4.15 -12.94 -6.59
CA MET A 37 3.52 -14.20 -6.20
C MET A 37 2.40 -14.58 -7.17
N ALA A 38 1.56 -13.62 -7.55
CA ALA A 38 0.50 -13.85 -8.53
C ALA A 38 1.08 -14.27 -9.89
N ALA A 39 2.14 -13.62 -10.34
CA ALA A 39 2.81 -13.99 -11.59
C ALA A 39 3.40 -15.41 -11.53
N ALA A 40 3.97 -15.81 -10.41
CA ALA A 40 4.49 -17.16 -10.21
C ALA A 40 3.38 -18.23 -10.29
N TYR A 41 2.22 -17.95 -9.71
CA TYR A 41 1.07 -18.86 -9.82
C TYR A 41 0.58 -18.98 -11.26
N VAL A 42 0.47 -17.87 -11.98
CA VAL A 42 0.09 -17.89 -13.39
C VAL A 42 1.07 -18.72 -14.20
N ASP A 43 2.37 -18.55 -13.97
CA ASP A 43 3.40 -19.32 -14.66
C ASP A 43 3.25 -20.83 -14.41
N ARG A 44 3.02 -21.24 -13.18
CA ARG A 44 2.80 -22.65 -12.83
C ARG A 44 1.56 -23.23 -13.52
N ILE A 45 0.46 -22.48 -13.54
CA ILE A 45 -0.79 -22.90 -14.17
C ILE A 45 -0.60 -23.06 -15.68
N LEU A 46 0.09 -22.10 -16.31
CA LEU A 46 0.38 -22.18 -17.75
C LEU A 46 1.29 -23.35 -18.10
N LYS A 47 2.12 -23.81 -17.17
CA LYS A 47 2.99 -24.97 -17.34
C LYS A 47 2.31 -26.30 -16.96
N GLY A 48 1.02 -26.29 -16.66
CA GLY A 48 0.22 -27.47 -16.43
C GLY A 48 -0.14 -27.78 -14.98
N ALA A 49 0.24 -26.94 -14.02
CA ALA A 49 -0.17 -27.13 -12.64
C ALA A 49 -1.68 -26.90 -12.48
N ARG A 50 -2.31 -27.70 -11.65
CA ARG A 50 -3.74 -27.53 -11.35
C ARG A 50 -3.91 -26.53 -10.23
N PRO A 51 -4.79 -25.50 -10.38
CA PRO A 51 -4.99 -24.50 -9.32
C PRO A 51 -5.32 -25.11 -7.96
N ALA A 52 -6.08 -26.22 -7.92
CA ALA A 52 -6.45 -26.90 -6.68
C ALA A 52 -5.26 -27.55 -5.96
N GLU A 53 -4.16 -27.81 -6.66
CA GLU A 53 -2.96 -28.43 -6.11
C GLU A 53 -1.92 -27.41 -5.67
N LEU A 54 -2.11 -26.12 -5.99
CA LEU A 54 -1.19 -25.08 -5.58
C LEU A 54 -1.40 -24.72 -4.11
N PRO A 55 -0.29 -24.55 -3.35
CA PRO A 55 -0.42 -24.18 -1.95
C PRO A 55 -1.00 -22.77 -1.81
N VAL A 56 -1.81 -22.57 -0.80
CA VAL A 56 -2.28 -21.24 -0.42
C VAL A 56 -1.14 -20.58 0.36
N GLU A 57 -0.59 -19.51 -0.20
CA GLU A 57 0.46 -18.75 0.45
C GLU A 57 -0.11 -17.45 1.00
N GLN A 58 0.26 -17.12 2.23
CA GLN A 58 -0.13 -15.89 2.87
C GLN A 58 1.10 -14.99 3.02
N LEU A 59 0.99 -13.74 2.57
CA LEU A 59 2.05 -12.77 2.81
C LEU A 59 2.10 -12.41 4.29
N SER A 60 3.29 -12.53 4.87
CA SER A 60 3.54 -12.12 6.24
C SER A 60 4.32 -10.81 6.32
N THR A 61 4.70 -10.24 5.18
CA THR A 61 5.48 -9.00 5.11
C THR A 61 4.56 -7.85 4.80
N PHE A 62 4.50 -6.88 5.71
CA PHE A 62 3.70 -5.67 5.57
C PHE A 62 4.61 -4.46 5.44
N GLU A 63 4.10 -3.42 4.82
CA GLU A 63 4.81 -2.14 4.70
C GLU A 63 3.93 -0.99 5.19
N LEU A 64 4.56 -0.02 5.80
CA LEU A 64 3.95 1.25 6.16
C LEU A 64 4.42 2.31 5.18
N VAL A 65 3.49 2.92 4.47
CA VAL A 65 3.78 3.98 3.49
C VAL A 65 3.06 5.24 3.91
N ILE A 66 3.79 6.35 3.96
CA ILE A 66 3.25 7.65 4.33
C ILE A 66 3.48 8.62 3.18
N ASN A 67 2.44 9.34 2.80
CA ASN A 67 2.54 10.39 1.80
C ASN A 67 2.76 11.74 2.47
N MET A 68 4.01 12.21 2.45
CA MET A 68 4.36 13.47 3.08
C MET A 68 3.78 14.69 2.36
N LYS A 69 3.50 14.58 1.06
CA LYS A 69 2.77 15.65 0.36
C LYS A 69 1.38 15.86 0.96
N THR A 70 0.69 14.75 1.23
CA THR A 70 -0.63 14.77 1.85
C THR A 70 -0.55 15.28 3.28
N VAL A 71 0.46 14.88 4.04
CA VAL A 71 0.71 15.39 5.39
C VAL A 71 0.84 16.91 5.37
N ARG A 72 1.64 17.45 4.47
CA ARG A 72 1.81 18.90 4.33
C ARG A 72 0.54 19.57 3.87
N GLY A 73 -0.20 18.97 2.94
CA GLY A 73 -1.46 19.52 2.44
C GLY A 73 -2.55 19.57 3.50
N LEU A 74 -2.57 18.61 4.41
CA LEU A 74 -3.52 18.57 5.52
C LEU A 74 -3.11 19.48 6.68
N GLY A 75 -1.84 19.84 6.77
CA GLY A 75 -1.32 20.61 7.90
C GLY A 75 -1.26 19.80 9.19
N VAL A 76 -1.22 18.48 9.11
CA VAL A 76 -1.12 17.60 10.29
C VAL A 76 0.32 17.28 10.60
N SER A 77 0.58 16.87 11.84
CA SER A 77 1.90 16.45 12.29
C SER A 77 1.91 14.95 12.50
N VAL A 78 2.92 14.28 11.94
CA VAL A 78 3.10 12.84 12.11
C VAL A 78 4.10 12.61 13.25
N PRO A 79 3.77 11.80 14.27
CA PRO A 79 4.69 11.50 15.36
C PRO A 79 5.98 10.88 14.84
N ARG A 80 7.10 11.26 15.44
CA ARG A 80 8.42 10.75 15.04
C ARG A 80 8.51 9.23 15.16
N ALA A 81 7.86 8.64 16.16
CA ALA A 81 7.83 7.19 16.33
C ALA A 81 7.20 6.47 15.11
N VAL A 82 6.20 7.08 14.49
CA VAL A 82 5.57 6.57 13.28
C VAL A 82 6.52 6.74 12.08
N LEU A 83 7.15 7.91 11.96
CA LEU A 83 8.11 8.16 10.88
C LEU A 83 9.29 7.20 10.90
N LEU A 84 9.73 6.79 12.09
CA LEU A 84 10.82 5.83 12.24
C LEU A 84 10.43 4.40 11.84
N ARG A 85 9.13 4.10 11.78
CA ARG A 85 8.61 2.78 11.40
C ARG A 85 8.21 2.70 9.93
N GLU A 86 8.23 3.80 9.21
CA GLU A 86 7.82 3.80 7.83
C GLU A 86 8.82 3.05 6.95
N ASP A 87 8.30 2.27 6.01
CA ASP A 87 9.11 1.54 5.04
C ASP A 87 9.34 2.37 3.79
N GLU A 88 8.41 3.27 3.49
CA GLU A 88 8.50 4.15 2.33
C GLU A 88 7.83 5.48 2.62
N VAL A 89 8.43 6.54 2.12
CA VAL A 89 7.93 7.91 2.22
C VAL A 89 7.72 8.45 0.81
N ILE A 90 6.53 8.94 0.56
CA ILE A 90 6.21 9.63 -0.68
C ILE A 90 6.36 11.13 -0.41
N GLU A 91 7.30 11.76 -1.07
CA GLU A 91 7.54 13.19 -0.98
C GLU A 91 7.00 13.91 -2.25
#